data_ba36d7f95654cc5927b67ebb394cc0e5
#
_entry.id   ba36d7f95654cc5927b67ebb394cc0e5
#
_cell.length_a   1.000
_cell.length_b   1.000
_cell.length_c   1.000
_cell.angle_alpha   90.00
_cell.angle_beta   90.00
_cell.angle_gamma   90.00
#
_symmetry.space_group_name_H-M   'P 1'
#
loop_
_entity.id
_entity.type
_entity.pdbx_description
1 polymer ?
#
loop_
_entity_poly.entity_id
_entity_poly.type
_entity_poly.pdbx_seq_one_letter_code
_entity_poly.pdbx_strand_id
1 'polypeptide(L)'
;MHRRAAVVVSGGGSISPFTTPDRACGVGLAAGGTDTALRAALLDAGITTFTAPATVGPGQAVEDPGWGGFAEPPAVLPADMTINSVGDVEDSAACLARLLGHLHGEYGVGEVDIVAHSLGGIIARSAHMQMQASAARVRIISLTSIGTPWLGSFVRHYDLEDMPMPEPVASYAYSLMGAMRRGRQLVAAKGTAPIWAAGKEHGLDGLALTRIAGTFFEGEGEPYPHDGMGSRTSALAVGADPVVFPPATCHEVPDVHSIYFARVMDLDWERSITWDPRVMDHVIKGIARA
;
A
#
# COMPACT_ATOMS: atom_id res chain seq x y z
N MET A 1 10.60 9.56 25.98
CA MET A 1 10.52 8.30 25.21
C MET A 1 9.64 8.59 24.01
N HIS A 2 10.13 8.45 22.78
CA HIS A 2 9.31 8.65 21.58
C HIS A 2 8.31 7.51 21.44
N ARG A 3 7.10 7.81 20.93
CA ARG A 3 6.05 6.80 20.68
C ARG A 3 6.35 6.06 19.38
N ARG A 4 6.10 4.77 19.36
CA ARG A 4 6.06 3.96 18.14
C ARG A 4 4.62 3.88 17.64
N ALA A 5 4.43 3.96 16.32
CA ALA A 5 3.12 3.88 15.71
C ALA A 5 3.16 3.19 14.35
N ALA A 6 2.08 2.53 13.97
CA ALA A 6 1.85 2.09 12.61
C ALA A 6 1.24 3.21 11.76
N VAL A 7 1.63 3.28 10.49
CA VAL A 7 1.01 4.16 9.49
C VAL A 7 0.56 3.32 8.31
N VAL A 8 -0.74 3.30 8.06
CA VAL A 8 -1.33 2.63 6.91
C VAL A 8 -1.24 3.55 5.69
N VAL A 9 -0.70 3.03 4.59
CA VAL A 9 -0.51 3.76 3.32
C VAL A 9 -1.25 3.02 2.21
N SER A 10 -2.25 3.68 1.66
CA SER A 10 -3.14 3.13 0.64
C SER A 10 -2.47 2.98 -0.73
N GLY A 11 -3.09 2.19 -1.61
CA GLY A 11 -2.65 1.94 -2.98
C GLY A 11 -3.05 3.01 -3.99
N GLY A 12 -2.75 2.72 -5.26
CA GLY A 12 -3.11 3.60 -6.39
C GLY A 12 -4.62 3.74 -6.59
N GLY A 13 -5.08 4.94 -6.91
CA GLY A 13 -6.50 5.25 -7.11
C GLY A 13 -7.33 5.32 -5.82
N SER A 14 -6.69 5.25 -4.66
CA SER A 14 -7.37 5.33 -3.36
C SER A 14 -7.70 6.76 -2.96
N ILE A 15 -8.83 6.90 -2.27
CA ILE A 15 -9.18 8.07 -1.46
C ILE A 15 -9.27 7.58 -0.02
N SER A 16 -8.45 8.15 0.85
CA SER A 16 -8.38 7.79 2.26
C SER A 16 -8.26 9.04 3.12
N PRO A 17 -9.07 9.19 4.17
CA PRO A 17 -8.93 10.31 5.10
C PRO A 17 -7.70 10.12 6.00
N PHE A 18 -7.19 11.21 6.55
CA PHE A 18 -6.29 11.14 7.68
C PHE A 18 -7.07 10.65 8.91
N THR A 19 -6.57 9.61 9.55
CA THR A 19 -7.17 9.10 10.79
C THR A 19 -6.15 9.04 11.91
N THR A 20 -6.62 9.23 13.12
CA THR A 20 -5.85 9.10 14.36
C THR A 20 -6.28 7.85 15.14
N PRO A 21 -5.49 7.35 16.11
CA PRO A 21 -5.83 6.13 16.85
C PRO A 21 -7.16 6.17 17.60
N ASP A 22 -7.60 7.35 18.02
CA ASP A 22 -8.81 7.60 18.77
C ASP A 22 -10.08 7.74 17.90
N ARG A 23 -9.92 7.83 16.56
CA ARG A 23 -11.06 7.89 15.66
C ARG A 23 -11.48 6.49 15.26
N ALA A 24 -12.67 6.11 15.67
CA ALA A 24 -13.27 4.84 15.28
C ALA A 24 -13.68 4.87 13.80
N CYS A 25 -13.39 3.79 13.07
CA CYS A 25 -14.10 3.47 11.86
C CYS A 25 -15.37 2.71 12.22
N GLY A 26 -16.43 2.89 11.46
CA GLY A 26 -17.60 2.02 11.56
C GLY A 26 -17.20 0.57 11.37
N VAL A 27 -17.87 -0.31 12.05
CA VAL A 27 -17.62 -1.74 11.96
C VAL A 27 -18.32 -2.34 10.76
N GLY A 28 -17.64 -3.24 10.09
CA GLY A 28 -18.17 -4.06 9.02
C GLY A 28 -18.00 -3.44 7.64
N LEU A 29 -18.55 -4.12 6.68
CA LEU A 29 -18.40 -3.83 5.25
C LEU A 29 -18.95 -2.47 4.83
N ALA A 30 -19.88 -1.91 5.59
CA ALA A 30 -20.40 -0.56 5.36
C ALA A 30 -19.34 0.55 5.49
N ALA A 31 -18.26 0.28 6.20
CA ALA A 31 -17.13 1.20 6.33
C ALA A 31 -16.23 1.25 5.07
N GLY A 32 -16.31 0.29 4.18
CA GLY A 32 -15.95 0.21 2.76
C GLY A 32 -14.61 0.72 2.26
N GLY A 33 -13.73 1.18 3.10
CA GLY A 33 -12.36 1.55 2.69
C GLY A 33 -11.47 0.32 2.57
N THR A 34 -10.60 0.29 1.56
CA THR A 34 -9.68 -0.82 1.33
C THR A 34 -8.88 -1.17 2.59
N ASP A 35 -8.46 -0.15 3.34
CA ASP A 35 -7.56 -0.31 4.48
C ASP A 35 -8.31 -0.33 5.84
N THR A 36 -9.64 -0.30 5.85
CA THR A 36 -10.45 -0.23 7.08
C THR A 36 -10.20 -1.42 8.00
N ALA A 37 -10.19 -2.64 7.43
CA ALA A 37 -9.95 -3.85 8.21
C ALA A 37 -8.52 -3.92 8.76
N LEU A 38 -7.52 -3.53 7.97
CA LEU A 38 -6.12 -3.41 8.43
C LEU A 38 -6.00 -2.48 9.64
N ARG A 39 -6.60 -1.29 9.53
CA ARG A 39 -6.58 -0.32 10.62
C ARG A 39 -7.27 -0.87 11.87
N ALA A 40 -8.45 -1.47 11.72
CA ALA A 40 -9.19 -2.06 12.84
C ALA A 40 -8.36 -3.15 13.54
N ALA A 41 -7.79 -4.09 12.79
CA ALA A 41 -6.97 -5.17 13.34
C ALA A 41 -5.74 -4.66 14.10
N LEU A 42 -5.08 -3.62 13.59
CA LEU A 42 -3.93 -3.00 14.27
C LEU A 42 -4.35 -2.33 15.60
N LEU A 43 -5.45 -1.61 15.62
CA LEU A 43 -5.99 -0.99 16.83
C LEU A 43 -6.43 -2.04 17.85
N ASP A 44 -7.09 -3.11 17.43
CA ASP A 44 -7.52 -4.24 18.29
C ASP A 44 -6.31 -4.97 18.90
N ALA A 45 -5.19 -5.01 18.18
CA ALA A 45 -3.91 -5.50 18.70
C ALA A 45 -3.18 -4.52 19.64
N GLY A 46 -3.77 -3.35 19.94
CA GLY A 46 -3.19 -2.33 20.81
C GLY A 46 -2.08 -1.51 20.15
N ILE A 47 -1.96 -1.54 18.82
CA ILE A 47 -0.96 -0.80 18.07
C ILE A 47 -1.51 0.60 17.78
N THR A 48 -0.81 1.65 18.22
CA THR A 48 -1.13 3.04 17.86
C THR A 48 -1.08 3.19 16.35
N THR A 49 -2.20 3.49 15.69
CA THR A 49 -2.31 3.42 14.23
C THR A 49 -2.87 4.72 13.65
N PHE A 50 -2.19 5.25 12.64
CA PHE A 50 -2.63 6.36 11.80
C PHE A 50 -2.87 5.84 10.38
N THR A 51 -3.74 6.53 9.62
CA THR A 51 -3.88 6.32 8.18
C THR A 51 -3.41 7.57 7.45
N ALA A 52 -2.52 7.39 6.48
CA ALA A 52 -2.05 8.49 5.65
C ALA A 52 -3.18 8.97 4.71
N PRO A 53 -3.44 10.28 4.63
CA PRO A 53 -4.44 10.79 3.71
C PRO A 53 -4.00 10.62 2.28
N ALA A 54 -4.92 10.20 1.42
CA ALA A 54 -4.71 10.03 -0.01
C ALA A 54 -5.91 10.52 -0.81
N THR A 55 -5.67 11.03 -2.01
CA THR A 55 -6.72 11.46 -2.95
C THR A 55 -6.33 11.15 -4.39
N VAL A 56 -7.30 11.10 -5.28
CA VAL A 56 -7.10 10.93 -6.72
C VAL A 56 -6.88 12.30 -7.35
N GLY A 57 -5.62 12.63 -7.59
CA GLY A 57 -5.19 13.95 -8.03
C GLY A 57 -4.58 14.78 -6.89
N PRO A 58 -4.03 15.97 -7.19
CA PRO A 58 -3.51 16.87 -6.17
C PRO A 58 -4.64 17.49 -5.35
N GLY A 59 -4.44 17.65 -4.04
CA GLY A 59 -5.43 18.28 -3.18
C GLY A 59 -5.43 17.74 -1.76
N GLN A 60 -6.54 17.92 -1.07
CA GLN A 60 -6.77 17.47 0.29
C GLN A 60 -7.76 16.33 0.32
N ALA A 61 -7.61 15.37 1.19
CA ALA A 61 -8.59 14.32 1.43
C ALA A 61 -9.72 14.86 2.33
N VAL A 62 -10.72 15.49 1.71
CA VAL A 62 -11.86 16.13 2.38
C VAL A 62 -13.08 15.21 2.49
N GLU A 63 -13.11 14.15 1.75
CA GLU A 63 -14.18 13.17 1.69
C GLU A 63 -13.77 11.86 2.37
N ASP A 64 -14.77 11.15 2.85
CA ASP A 64 -14.66 9.82 3.46
C ASP A 64 -15.55 8.82 2.70
N PRO A 65 -15.19 8.47 1.44
CA PRO A 65 -16.07 7.70 0.56
C PRO A 65 -16.30 6.25 1.00
N GLY A 66 -15.64 5.80 2.03
CA GLY A 66 -15.77 4.41 2.46
C GLY A 66 -15.45 4.15 3.93
N TRP A 67 -15.17 5.19 4.70
CA TRP A 67 -14.78 5.09 6.10
C TRP A 67 -15.93 5.38 7.08
N GLY A 68 -17.17 5.11 6.70
CA GLY A 68 -18.34 5.38 7.54
C GLY A 68 -18.14 4.99 9.01
N GLY A 69 -18.90 5.63 9.90
CA GLY A 69 -18.87 5.38 11.33
C GLY A 69 -17.90 6.22 12.15
N PHE A 70 -17.32 7.27 11.60
CA PHE A 70 -16.69 8.31 12.40
C PHE A 70 -17.76 9.11 13.16
N ALA A 71 -17.56 9.32 14.47
CA ALA A 71 -18.42 10.18 15.27
C ALA A 71 -18.29 11.67 14.85
N GLU A 72 -17.14 12.03 14.29
CA GLU A 72 -16.80 13.35 13.79
C GLU A 72 -16.17 13.24 12.39
N PRO A 73 -16.26 14.29 11.56
CA PRO A 73 -15.57 14.32 10.28
C PRO A 73 -14.07 14.05 10.44
N PRO A 74 -13.42 13.37 9.48
CA PRO A 74 -11.97 13.18 9.49
C PRO A 74 -11.24 14.53 9.56
N ALA A 75 -10.10 14.58 10.23
CA ALA A 75 -9.24 15.75 10.17
C ALA A 75 -8.68 15.91 8.75
N VAL A 76 -8.81 17.12 8.20
CA VAL A 76 -8.29 17.44 6.86
C VAL A 76 -6.90 18.02 6.99
N LEU A 77 -5.90 17.32 6.47
CA LEU A 77 -4.53 17.81 6.41
C LEU A 77 -4.27 18.64 5.14
N PRO A 78 -3.25 19.51 5.16
CA PRO A 78 -2.82 20.24 3.97
C PRO A 78 -2.49 19.33 2.78
N ALA A 79 -2.65 19.83 1.57
CA ALA A 79 -2.41 19.08 0.34
C ALA A 79 -0.97 18.54 0.22
N ASP A 80 0.01 19.25 0.79
CA ASP A 80 1.41 18.82 0.81
C ASP A 80 1.71 17.69 1.81
N MET A 81 0.74 17.28 2.64
CA MET A 81 0.77 16.08 3.48
C MET A 81 -0.21 15.00 2.98
N THR A 82 -0.87 15.23 1.86
CA THR A 82 -1.85 14.31 1.27
C THR A 82 -1.25 13.63 0.03
N ILE A 83 -1.24 12.32 0.02
CA ILE A 83 -0.69 11.52 -1.08
C ILE A 83 -1.58 11.67 -2.31
N ASN A 84 -0.99 12.02 -3.46
CA ASN A 84 -1.68 11.88 -4.74
C ASN A 84 -1.55 10.42 -5.22
N SER A 85 -2.59 9.62 -5.01
CA SER A 85 -2.59 8.18 -5.28
C SER A 85 -2.51 7.80 -6.77
N VAL A 86 -2.57 8.77 -7.67
CA VAL A 86 -2.37 8.63 -9.13
C VAL A 86 -1.28 9.57 -9.67
N GLY A 87 -0.60 10.28 -8.77
CA GLY A 87 0.43 11.26 -9.08
C GLY A 87 1.84 10.66 -9.22
N ASP A 88 2.85 11.50 -9.21
CA ASP A 88 4.24 11.08 -9.22
C ASP A 88 4.64 10.42 -7.88
N VAL A 89 5.48 9.37 -7.94
CA VAL A 89 5.90 8.62 -6.74
C VAL A 89 6.75 9.49 -5.83
N GLU A 90 7.67 10.28 -6.38
CA GLU A 90 8.58 11.09 -5.57
C GLU A 90 7.83 12.23 -4.87
N ASP A 91 6.88 12.86 -5.56
CA ASP A 91 6.02 13.89 -4.98
C ASP A 91 5.12 13.31 -3.88
N SER A 92 4.53 12.15 -4.12
CA SER A 92 3.70 11.42 -3.15
C SER A 92 4.52 10.97 -1.93
N ALA A 93 5.77 10.54 -2.14
CA ALA A 93 6.71 10.20 -1.09
C ALA A 93 7.10 11.42 -0.24
N ALA A 94 7.27 12.58 -0.86
CA ALA A 94 7.52 13.82 -0.14
C ALA A 94 6.31 14.24 0.74
N CYS A 95 5.08 14.00 0.28
CA CYS A 95 3.88 14.19 1.10
C CYS A 95 3.88 13.25 2.31
N LEU A 96 4.18 11.96 2.10
CA LEU A 96 4.29 11.00 3.20
C LEU A 96 5.39 11.39 4.20
N ALA A 97 6.56 11.80 3.73
CA ALA A 97 7.65 12.24 4.60
C ALA A 97 7.25 13.45 5.47
N ARG A 98 6.51 14.44 4.91
CA ARG A 98 5.98 15.58 5.65
C ARG A 98 4.92 15.15 6.67
N LEU A 99 4.02 14.22 6.30
CA LEU A 99 3.07 13.64 7.23
C LEU A 99 3.78 12.99 8.43
N LEU A 100 4.82 12.20 8.20
CA LEU A 100 5.57 11.56 9.30
C LEU A 100 6.22 12.61 10.20
N GLY A 101 6.74 13.70 9.63
CA GLY A 101 7.21 14.87 10.39
C GLY A 101 6.11 15.53 11.23
N HIS A 102 4.91 15.67 10.69
CA HIS A 102 3.72 16.14 11.41
C HIS A 102 3.35 15.21 12.58
N LEU A 103 3.36 13.89 12.36
CA LEU A 103 3.10 12.92 13.44
C LEU A 103 4.13 13.04 14.57
N HIS A 104 5.37 13.36 14.24
CA HIS A 104 6.38 13.64 15.27
C HIS A 104 6.05 14.91 16.07
N GLY A 105 5.74 16.00 15.38
CA GLY A 105 5.47 17.30 16.02
C GLY A 105 4.22 17.30 16.90
N GLU A 106 3.13 16.74 16.38
CA GLU A 106 1.81 16.83 17.03
C GLU A 106 1.52 15.64 17.96
N TYR A 107 2.05 14.45 17.64
CA TYR A 107 1.71 13.21 18.37
C TYR A 107 2.92 12.58 19.09
N GLY A 108 4.11 13.15 18.97
CA GLY A 108 5.33 12.65 19.60
C GLY A 108 5.83 11.32 19.03
N VAL A 109 5.44 10.96 17.79
CA VAL A 109 5.87 9.73 17.12
C VAL A 109 7.33 9.87 16.70
N GLY A 110 8.17 8.92 17.11
CA GLY A 110 9.60 8.89 16.73
C GLY A 110 9.99 7.67 15.90
N GLU A 111 9.19 6.61 15.98
CA GLU A 111 9.41 5.38 15.23
C GLU A 111 8.10 4.95 14.55
N VAL A 112 8.21 4.53 13.31
CA VAL A 112 7.05 4.20 12.48
C VAL A 112 7.22 2.83 11.83
N ASP A 113 6.17 2.03 11.93
CA ASP A 113 5.93 0.83 11.14
C ASP A 113 5.02 1.19 9.96
N ILE A 114 5.50 1.07 8.74
CA ILE A 114 4.65 1.30 7.57
C ILE A 114 3.95 0.01 7.19
N VAL A 115 2.62 0.07 7.05
CA VAL A 115 1.77 -0.98 6.47
C VAL A 115 1.21 -0.44 5.17
N ALA A 116 1.74 -0.92 4.05
CA ALA A 116 1.49 -0.33 2.75
C ALA A 116 0.83 -1.31 1.78
N HIS A 117 -0.27 -0.90 1.18
CA HIS A 117 -0.96 -1.66 0.15
C HIS A 117 -0.54 -1.20 -1.25
N SER A 118 -0.32 -2.14 -2.17
CA SER A 118 -0.14 -1.86 -3.60
C SER A 118 0.94 -0.79 -3.86
N LEU A 119 0.62 0.28 -4.62
CA LEU A 119 1.51 1.41 -4.90
C LEU A 119 2.06 2.07 -3.62
N GLY A 120 1.34 2.00 -2.52
CA GLY A 120 1.76 2.55 -1.24
C GLY A 120 3.11 2.04 -0.76
N GLY A 121 3.48 0.78 -1.07
CA GLY A 121 4.80 0.24 -0.74
C GLY A 121 5.94 0.94 -1.49
N ILE A 122 5.72 1.28 -2.75
CA ILE A 122 6.69 2.01 -3.57
C ILE A 122 6.85 3.45 -3.06
N ILE A 123 5.73 4.10 -2.72
CA ILE A 123 5.73 5.44 -2.12
C ILE A 123 6.47 5.43 -0.77
N ALA A 124 6.19 4.43 0.09
CA ALA A 124 6.85 4.29 1.39
C ALA A 124 8.37 4.11 1.27
N ARG A 125 8.83 3.29 0.30
CA ARG A 125 10.26 3.15 0.01
C ARG A 125 10.90 4.48 -0.38
N SER A 126 10.27 5.21 -1.30
CA SER A 126 10.79 6.51 -1.74
C SER A 126 10.80 7.54 -0.60
N ALA A 127 9.76 7.56 0.25
CA ALA A 127 9.72 8.39 1.44
C ALA A 127 10.86 8.05 2.42
N HIS A 128 11.14 6.77 2.65
CA HIS A 128 12.24 6.33 3.49
C HIS A 128 13.60 6.86 2.98
N MET A 129 13.86 6.75 1.68
CA MET A 129 15.08 7.29 1.07
C MET A 129 15.21 8.82 1.23
N GLN A 130 14.12 9.56 0.98
CA GLN A 130 14.10 11.02 1.16
C GLN A 130 14.35 11.42 2.62
N MET A 131 13.77 10.66 3.57
CA MET A 131 13.94 10.90 5.00
C MET A 131 15.37 10.59 5.46
N GLN A 132 15.99 9.53 4.96
CA GLN A 132 17.40 9.23 5.24
C GLN A 132 18.31 10.38 4.76
N ALA A 133 18.08 10.91 3.57
CA ALA A 133 18.85 12.00 3.01
C ALA A 133 18.68 13.32 3.78
N SER A 134 17.54 13.53 4.43
CA SER A 134 17.22 14.78 5.17
C SER A 134 17.51 14.73 6.67
N ALA A 135 18.04 13.62 7.19
CA ALA A 135 18.23 13.38 8.62
C ALA A 135 16.94 13.64 9.45
N ALA A 136 15.82 13.10 8.98
CA ALA A 136 14.53 13.27 9.61
C ALA A 136 14.50 12.79 11.07
N ARG A 137 13.68 13.43 11.90
CA ARG A 137 13.53 13.09 13.34
C ARG A 137 12.74 11.82 13.59
N VAL A 138 11.99 11.37 12.58
CA VAL A 138 11.21 10.12 12.63
C VAL A 138 11.97 9.04 11.87
N ARG A 139 12.01 7.84 12.41
CA ARG A 139 12.57 6.66 11.74
C ARG A 139 11.47 5.72 11.28
N ILE A 140 11.50 5.33 10.03
CA ILE A 140 10.78 4.13 9.58
C ILE A 140 11.65 2.94 10.00
N ILE A 141 11.07 2.01 10.77
CA ILE A 141 11.79 0.84 11.31
C ILE A 141 11.35 -0.45 10.66
N SER A 142 10.12 -0.52 10.16
CA SER A 142 9.65 -1.65 9.38
C SER A 142 8.76 -1.22 8.20
N LEU A 143 8.71 -2.09 7.20
CA LEU A 143 7.79 -1.97 6.07
C LEU A 143 7.16 -3.33 5.79
N THR A 144 5.87 -3.42 6.00
CA THR A 144 5.04 -4.52 5.50
C THR A 144 4.35 -4.07 4.22
N SER A 145 4.69 -4.71 3.12
CA SER A 145 4.08 -4.45 1.81
C SER A 145 3.08 -5.55 1.45
N ILE A 146 1.88 -5.16 1.09
CA ILE A 146 0.74 -6.02 0.77
C ILE A 146 0.40 -5.82 -0.70
N GLY A 147 0.63 -6.81 -1.55
CA GLY A 147 0.37 -6.74 -2.99
C GLY A 147 1.13 -5.63 -3.72
N THR A 148 2.26 -5.17 -3.19
CA THR A 148 3.05 -4.12 -3.84
C THR A 148 3.75 -4.66 -5.08
N PRO A 149 3.52 -4.08 -6.27
CA PRO A 149 4.11 -4.56 -7.50
C PRO A 149 5.58 -4.10 -7.63
N TRP A 150 6.48 -4.66 -6.82
CA TRP A 150 7.89 -4.29 -6.75
C TRP A 150 8.63 -4.38 -8.08
N LEU A 151 8.26 -5.34 -8.93
CA LEU A 151 8.83 -5.52 -10.27
C LEU A 151 7.90 -5.01 -11.38
N GLY A 152 6.85 -4.28 -11.02
CA GLY A 152 5.83 -3.76 -11.92
C GLY A 152 4.55 -4.60 -11.93
N SER A 153 3.46 -4.00 -12.45
CA SER A 153 2.19 -4.69 -12.66
C SER A 153 2.17 -5.33 -14.05
N PHE A 154 1.79 -6.61 -14.14
CA PHE A 154 1.67 -7.31 -15.42
C PHE A 154 0.53 -6.75 -16.30
N VAL A 155 -0.52 -6.19 -15.72
CA VAL A 155 -1.71 -5.65 -16.42
C VAL A 155 -1.33 -4.72 -17.58
N ARG A 156 -0.23 -3.99 -17.46
CA ARG A 156 0.28 -3.09 -18.52
C ARG A 156 0.86 -3.81 -19.75
N HIS A 157 1.10 -5.10 -19.66
CA HIS A 157 1.68 -5.91 -20.74
C HIS A 157 0.65 -6.58 -21.62
N TYR A 158 -0.63 -6.47 -21.26
CA TYR A 158 -1.75 -7.09 -21.93
C TYR A 158 -2.71 -6.04 -22.49
N ASP A 159 -3.28 -6.30 -23.63
CA ASP A 159 -4.51 -5.65 -24.06
C ASP A 159 -5.69 -6.28 -23.32
N LEU A 160 -6.83 -5.57 -23.29
CA LEU A 160 -7.98 -6.01 -22.50
C LEU A 160 -8.47 -7.42 -22.88
N GLU A 161 -8.45 -7.74 -24.18
CA GLU A 161 -8.93 -9.01 -24.72
C GLU A 161 -8.04 -10.21 -24.34
N ASP A 162 -6.75 -9.96 -24.10
CA ASP A 162 -5.75 -10.97 -23.76
C ASP A 162 -5.42 -11.04 -22.26
N MET A 163 -6.20 -10.31 -21.44
CA MET A 163 -5.93 -10.23 -19.99
C MET A 163 -6.02 -11.62 -19.33
N PRO A 164 -5.02 -12.04 -18.57
CA PRO A 164 -4.97 -13.38 -17.95
C PRO A 164 -5.91 -13.52 -16.74
N MET A 165 -7.11 -13.00 -16.85
CA MET A 165 -8.17 -13.07 -15.84
C MET A 165 -9.53 -12.84 -16.52
N PRO A 166 -10.65 -13.35 -15.94
CA PRO A 166 -11.97 -13.23 -16.54
C PRO A 166 -12.53 -11.79 -16.46
N GLU A 167 -13.49 -11.49 -17.36
CA GLU A 167 -14.38 -10.34 -17.17
C GLU A 167 -15.31 -10.59 -15.95
N PRO A 168 -15.73 -9.53 -15.23
CA PRO A 168 -15.44 -8.10 -15.44
C PRO A 168 -14.16 -7.61 -14.73
N VAL A 169 -13.38 -8.50 -14.10
CA VAL A 169 -12.20 -8.08 -13.34
C VAL A 169 -11.08 -7.57 -14.23
N ALA A 170 -10.95 -8.13 -15.45
CA ALA A 170 -10.01 -7.65 -16.46
C ALA A 170 -10.24 -6.18 -16.81
N SER A 171 -11.50 -5.82 -17.10
CA SER A 171 -11.91 -4.42 -17.37
C SER A 171 -11.62 -3.50 -16.20
N TYR A 172 -11.86 -3.94 -14.96
CA TYR A 172 -11.57 -3.15 -13.77
C TYR A 172 -10.06 -2.89 -13.61
N ALA A 173 -9.24 -3.94 -13.69
CA ALA A 173 -7.78 -3.84 -13.59
C ALA A 173 -7.18 -2.93 -14.68
N TYR A 174 -7.65 -3.09 -15.93
CA TYR A 174 -7.23 -2.29 -17.07
C TYR A 174 -7.57 -0.80 -16.89
N SER A 175 -8.77 -0.53 -16.40
CA SER A 175 -9.25 0.84 -16.14
C SER A 175 -8.44 1.51 -15.01
N LEU A 176 -8.16 0.79 -13.93
CA LEU A 176 -7.35 1.28 -12.82
C LEU A 176 -5.91 1.62 -13.27
N MET A 177 -5.29 0.71 -14.07
CA MET A 177 -3.98 0.97 -14.67
C MET A 177 -4.00 2.17 -15.62
N GLY A 178 -5.08 2.37 -16.37
CA GLY A 178 -5.28 3.54 -17.23
C GLY A 178 -5.28 4.86 -16.46
N ALA A 179 -5.89 4.90 -15.28
CA ALA A 179 -5.86 6.06 -14.41
C ALA A 179 -4.44 6.37 -13.90
N MET A 180 -3.69 5.34 -13.48
CA MET A 180 -2.30 5.49 -13.03
C MET A 180 -1.33 5.85 -14.17
N ARG A 181 -1.56 5.38 -15.40
CA ARG A 181 -0.76 5.76 -16.58
C ARG A 181 -0.80 7.26 -16.85
N ARG A 182 -1.94 7.91 -16.63
CA ARG A 182 -2.05 9.37 -16.76
C ARG A 182 -1.20 10.12 -15.75
N GLY A 183 -0.93 9.52 -14.58
CA GLY A 183 -0.03 10.03 -13.56
C GLY A 183 1.47 9.79 -13.81
N ARG A 184 1.88 9.23 -14.96
CA ARG A 184 3.26 8.83 -15.32
C ARG A 184 3.88 7.77 -14.42
N GLN A 185 3.11 6.92 -13.76
CA GLN A 185 3.62 5.99 -12.77
C GLN A 185 3.74 4.56 -13.27
N LEU A 186 4.73 3.86 -12.77
CA LEU A 186 4.98 2.43 -12.94
C LEU A 186 5.26 1.99 -14.39
N VAL A 187 6.19 2.64 -15.06
CA VAL A 187 6.61 2.22 -16.40
C VAL A 187 7.94 1.45 -16.35
N ALA A 188 7.87 0.11 -16.30
CA ALA A 188 9.00 -0.73 -16.67
C ALA A 188 8.71 -1.37 -18.03
N ALA A 189 9.69 -1.53 -18.92
CA ALA A 189 9.56 -2.36 -20.08
C ALA A 189 9.51 -3.85 -19.65
N LYS A 190 8.88 -4.71 -20.47
CA LYS A 190 8.82 -6.16 -20.18
C LYS A 190 10.24 -6.70 -19.99
N GLY A 191 10.50 -7.37 -18.86
CA GLY A 191 11.80 -7.97 -18.55
C GLY A 191 12.87 -7.02 -17.99
N THR A 192 12.55 -5.75 -17.72
CA THR A 192 13.47 -4.81 -17.06
C THR A 192 12.97 -4.41 -15.67
N ALA A 193 13.89 -4.06 -14.77
CA ALA A 193 13.50 -3.45 -13.50
C ALA A 193 12.67 -2.18 -13.74
N PRO A 194 11.67 -1.89 -12.91
CA PRO A 194 10.90 -0.65 -13.00
C PRO A 194 11.82 0.57 -13.00
N ILE A 195 11.53 1.57 -13.84
CA ILE A 195 12.34 2.82 -13.93
C ILE A 195 12.48 3.47 -12.55
N TRP A 196 11.45 3.38 -11.70
CA TRP A 196 11.49 3.92 -10.34
C TRP A 196 12.51 3.20 -9.42
N ALA A 197 12.92 1.98 -9.77
CA ALA A 197 13.92 1.21 -9.00
C ALA A 197 15.36 1.49 -9.47
N ALA A 198 15.55 2.06 -10.63
CA ALA A 198 16.88 2.37 -11.16
C ALA A 198 17.58 3.44 -10.30
N GLY A 199 18.84 3.18 -9.90
CA GLY A 199 19.62 4.08 -9.06
C GLY A 199 19.12 4.19 -7.61
N LYS A 200 18.31 3.22 -7.17
CA LYS A 200 17.75 3.19 -5.80
C LYS A 200 18.23 1.96 -5.01
N GLU A 201 19.49 1.61 -5.22
CA GLU A 201 20.20 0.66 -4.38
C GLU A 201 20.11 1.13 -2.93
N HIS A 202 20.06 0.18 -2.00
CA HIS A 202 19.98 0.46 -0.55
C HIS A 202 18.72 1.21 -0.07
N GLY A 203 17.72 1.41 -0.92
CA GLY A 203 16.50 2.17 -0.57
C GLY A 203 15.56 1.49 0.43
N LEU A 204 15.88 0.27 0.87
CA LEU A 204 15.16 -0.47 1.90
C LEU A 204 16.09 -0.93 3.05
N ASP A 205 17.34 -0.45 3.06
CA ASP A 205 18.31 -0.83 4.07
C ASP A 205 17.88 -0.36 5.46
N GLY A 206 18.16 -1.20 6.45
CA GLY A 206 17.84 -0.92 7.85
C GLY A 206 16.38 -1.13 8.23
N LEU A 207 15.52 -1.57 7.29
CA LEU A 207 14.11 -1.88 7.57
C LEU A 207 13.92 -3.37 7.87
N ALA A 208 13.09 -3.68 8.85
CA ALA A 208 12.48 -5.00 8.97
C ALA A 208 11.41 -5.16 7.88
N LEU A 209 11.60 -6.10 6.95
CA LEU A 209 10.76 -6.22 5.77
C LEU A 209 9.82 -7.42 5.85
N THR A 210 8.56 -7.20 5.54
CA THR A 210 7.56 -8.25 5.29
C THR A 210 6.91 -7.99 3.93
N ARG A 211 6.82 -9.02 3.09
CA ARG A 211 6.15 -8.96 1.78
C ARG A 211 5.03 -9.98 1.73
N ILE A 212 3.84 -9.53 1.34
CA ILE A 212 2.65 -10.38 1.24
C ILE A 212 2.11 -10.30 -0.19
N ALA A 213 1.92 -11.46 -0.82
CA ALA A 213 1.36 -11.58 -2.16
C ALA A 213 -0.01 -12.24 -2.11
N GLY A 214 -0.95 -11.71 -2.90
CA GLY A 214 -2.17 -12.43 -3.26
C GLY A 214 -1.91 -13.35 -4.45
N THR A 215 -2.56 -14.52 -4.46
CA THR A 215 -2.35 -15.57 -5.45
C THR A 215 -3.66 -16.20 -5.92
N PHE A 216 -4.73 -15.40 -5.97
CA PHE A 216 -6.09 -15.88 -6.28
C PHE A 216 -6.20 -16.53 -7.67
N PHE A 217 -5.58 -15.92 -8.69
CA PHE A 217 -5.59 -16.43 -10.05
C PHE A 217 -4.42 -17.38 -10.25
N GLU A 218 -4.73 -18.65 -10.48
CA GLU A 218 -3.77 -19.71 -10.71
C GLU A 218 -3.64 -20.03 -12.20
N GLY A 219 -2.46 -20.49 -12.63
CA GLY A 219 -2.16 -20.84 -14.01
C GLY A 219 -0.70 -21.21 -14.20
N GLU A 220 -0.29 -21.43 -15.43
CA GLU A 220 1.09 -21.79 -15.79
C GLU A 220 1.84 -20.57 -16.37
N GLY A 221 3.10 -20.39 -15.95
CA GLY A 221 3.97 -19.32 -16.43
C GLY A 221 3.61 -17.94 -15.89
N GLU A 222 4.34 -16.91 -16.31
CA GLU A 222 4.02 -15.52 -15.94
C GLU A 222 2.71 -15.06 -16.63
N PRO A 223 1.83 -14.31 -15.93
CA PRO A 223 2.02 -13.71 -14.61
C PRO A 223 1.52 -14.55 -13.43
N TYR A 224 1.26 -15.83 -13.60
CA TYR A 224 0.66 -16.66 -12.56
C TYR A 224 1.66 -17.12 -11.48
N PRO A 225 1.19 -17.36 -10.24
CA PRO A 225 -0.10 -16.90 -9.74
C PRO A 225 -0.09 -15.37 -9.50
N HIS A 226 -1.28 -14.75 -9.48
CA HIS A 226 -1.42 -13.31 -9.28
C HIS A 226 -2.72 -12.95 -8.55
N ASP A 227 -2.82 -11.70 -8.06
CA ASP A 227 -3.96 -11.16 -7.32
C ASP A 227 -4.95 -10.34 -8.17
N GLY A 228 -4.66 -10.17 -9.46
CA GLY A 228 -5.40 -9.33 -10.40
C GLY A 228 -4.65 -8.05 -10.80
N MET A 229 -3.63 -7.63 -10.06
CA MET A 229 -2.81 -6.45 -10.34
C MET A 229 -1.32 -6.76 -10.36
N GLY A 230 -0.84 -7.55 -9.41
CA GLY A 230 0.55 -7.93 -9.25
C GLY A 230 0.72 -9.44 -9.29
N SER A 231 1.74 -9.92 -10.02
CA SER A 231 2.13 -11.32 -9.90
C SER A 231 2.79 -11.58 -8.54
N ARG A 232 2.72 -12.83 -8.08
CA ARG A 232 3.46 -13.29 -6.91
C ARG A 232 4.95 -12.94 -7.01
N THR A 233 5.54 -13.18 -8.17
CA THR A 233 6.94 -12.85 -8.45
C THR A 233 7.22 -11.36 -8.21
N SER A 234 6.35 -10.49 -8.68
CA SER A 234 6.48 -9.05 -8.50
C SER A 234 6.26 -8.63 -7.04
N ALA A 235 5.20 -9.11 -6.39
CA ALA A 235 4.85 -8.71 -5.03
C ALA A 235 5.90 -9.16 -3.99
N LEU A 236 6.54 -10.31 -4.20
CA LEU A 236 7.60 -10.82 -3.33
C LEU A 236 9.01 -10.40 -3.77
N ALA A 237 9.15 -9.72 -4.91
CA ALA A 237 10.42 -9.37 -5.55
C ALA A 237 11.32 -10.60 -5.80
N VAL A 238 10.73 -11.71 -6.26
CA VAL A 238 11.44 -12.98 -6.49
C VAL A 238 12.47 -12.82 -7.61
N GLY A 239 13.72 -13.23 -7.35
CA GLY A 239 14.80 -13.13 -8.33
C GLY A 239 15.35 -11.73 -8.57
N ALA A 240 14.89 -10.75 -7.81
CA ALA A 240 15.40 -9.38 -7.89
C ALA A 240 16.77 -9.25 -7.21
N ASP A 241 17.52 -8.20 -7.59
CA ASP A 241 18.81 -7.89 -6.99
C ASP A 241 18.65 -7.60 -5.47
N PRO A 242 19.33 -8.36 -4.58
CA PRO A 242 19.22 -8.18 -3.15
C PRO A 242 19.74 -6.83 -2.65
N VAL A 243 20.57 -6.12 -3.40
CA VAL A 243 20.98 -4.75 -3.09
C VAL A 243 19.82 -3.76 -3.25
N VAL A 244 18.92 -4.02 -4.19
CA VAL A 244 17.72 -3.20 -4.43
C VAL A 244 16.55 -3.69 -3.58
N PHE A 245 16.42 -5.00 -3.43
CA PHE A 245 15.35 -5.67 -2.69
C PHE A 245 15.92 -6.66 -1.66
N PRO A 246 16.32 -6.16 -0.48
CA PRO A 246 16.89 -6.99 0.56
C PRO A 246 15.96 -8.15 0.97
N PRO A 247 16.50 -9.21 1.60
CA PRO A 247 15.69 -10.31 2.12
C PRO A 247 14.53 -9.81 3.00
N ALA A 248 13.39 -10.46 2.89
CA ALA A 248 12.17 -10.14 3.63
C ALA A 248 11.52 -11.44 4.13
N THR A 249 10.68 -11.32 5.17
CA THR A 249 9.72 -12.39 5.47
C THR A 249 8.62 -12.34 4.42
N CYS A 250 8.40 -13.44 3.71
CA CYS A 250 7.44 -13.52 2.62
C CYS A 250 6.24 -14.40 2.99
N HIS A 251 5.04 -13.96 2.59
CA HIS A 251 3.79 -14.70 2.78
C HIS A 251 2.95 -14.65 1.50
N GLU A 252 2.16 -15.69 1.30
CA GLU A 252 1.24 -15.83 0.19
C GLU A 252 -0.15 -16.18 0.72
N VAL A 253 -1.18 -15.56 0.15
CA VAL A 253 -2.58 -15.86 0.47
C VAL A 253 -3.37 -15.98 -0.83
N PRO A 254 -4.34 -16.92 -0.93
CA PRO A 254 -5.09 -17.16 -2.17
C PRO A 254 -6.22 -16.13 -2.35
N ASP A 255 -5.87 -14.84 -2.34
CA ASP A 255 -6.81 -13.73 -2.34
C ASP A 255 -6.53 -12.74 -3.47
N VAL A 256 -7.57 -11.97 -3.81
CA VAL A 256 -7.50 -10.89 -4.80
C VAL A 256 -6.90 -9.61 -4.22
N HIS A 257 -6.54 -8.68 -5.09
CA HIS A 257 -5.77 -7.47 -4.76
C HIS A 257 -6.43 -6.51 -3.77
N SER A 258 -7.76 -6.40 -3.79
CA SER A 258 -8.50 -5.50 -2.90
C SER A 258 -9.99 -5.87 -2.85
N ILE A 259 -10.73 -5.26 -1.91
CA ILE A 259 -12.19 -5.42 -1.82
C ILE A 259 -12.93 -5.03 -3.10
N TYR A 260 -12.37 -4.15 -3.93
CA TYR A 260 -12.98 -3.80 -5.21
C TYR A 260 -12.89 -4.95 -6.22
N PHE A 261 -11.78 -5.70 -6.22
CA PHE A 261 -11.66 -6.93 -7.00
C PHE A 261 -12.60 -8.02 -6.47
N ALA A 262 -12.68 -8.19 -5.16
CA ALA A 262 -13.63 -9.11 -4.53
C ALA A 262 -15.07 -8.76 -4.93
N ARG A 263 -15.47 -7.49 -4.85
CA ARG A 263 -16.80 -7.02 -5.24
C ARG A 263 -17.11 -7.27 -6.71
N VAL A 264 -16.17 -7.03 -7.61
CA VAL A 264 -16.36 -7.26 -9.04
C VAL A 264 -16.57 -8.74 -9.35
N MET A 265 -16.01 -9.63 -8.53
CA MET A 265 -16.10 -11.09 -8.65
C MET A 265 -17.18 -11.72 -7.77
N ASP A 266 -18.00 -10.93 -7.09
CA ASP A 266 -19.02 -11.40 -6.14
C ASP A 266 -18.44 -12.30 -5.04
N LEU A 267 -17.25 -11.92 -4.52
CA LEU A 267 -16.58 -12.59 -3.41
C LEU A 267 -16.78 -11.80 -2.11
N ASP A 268 -16.71 -12.52 -0.99
CA ASP A 268 -16.60 -11.89 0.32
C ASP A 268 -15.35 -11.02 0.39
N TRP A 269 -15.39 -9.91 1.12
CA TRP A 269 -14.28 -8.96 1.16
C TRP A 269 -13.04 -9.52 1.85
N GLU A 270 -13.22 -10.48 2.74
CA GLU A 270 -12.17 -11.28 3.38
C GLU A 270 -11.37 -12.14 2.38
N ARG A 271 -11.85 -12.24 1.13
CA ARG A 271 -11.10 -12.82 0.01
C ARG A 271 -10.20 -11.81 -0.70
N SER A 272 -9.93 -10.68 -0.06
CA SER A 272 -8.96 -9.70 -0.52
C SER A 272 -7.81 -9.53 0.49
N ILE A 273 -6.61 -9.32 -0.03
CA ILE A 273 -5.37 -9.24 0.77
C ILE A 273 -5.38 -8.11 1.82
N THR A 274 -6.30 -7.16 1.71
CA THR A 274 -6.42 -6.05 2.68
C THR A 274 -7.49 -6.29 3.75
N TRP A 275 -8.26 -7.39 3.63
CA TRP A 275 -9.33 -7.74 4.56
C TRP A 275 -9.19 -9.15 5.14
N ASP A 276 -8.30 -9.98 4.62
CA ASP A 276 -8.07 -11.34 5.11
C ASP A 276 -7.45 -11.32 6.52
N PRO A 277 -8.05 -11.97 7.52
CA PRO A 277 -7.49 -12.07 8.86
C PRO A 277 -6.08 -12.67 8.91
N ARG A 278 -5.71 -13.56 7.97
CA ARG A 278 -4.36 -14.13 7.88
C ARG A 278 -3.34 -13.07 7.54
N VAL A 279 -3.70 -12.13 6.65
CA VAL A 279 -2.84 -10.98 6.31
C VAL A 279 -2.67 -10.08 7.52
N MET A 280 -3.75 -9.80 8.28
CA MET A 280 -3.67 -9.02 9.53
C MET A 280 -2.69 -9.64 10.52
N ASP A 281 -2.75 -10.95 10.71
CA ASP A 281 -1.83 -11.71 11.55
C ASP A 281 -0.36 -11.56 11.11
N HIS A 282 -0.11 -11.64 9.80
CA HIS A 282 1.24 -11.46 9.25
C HIS A 282 1.76 -10.04 9.45
N VAL A 283 0.91 -9.04 9.28
CA VAL A 283 1.23 -7.61 9.53
C VAL A 283 1.61 -7.38 10.99
N ILE A 284 0.76 -7.82 11.93
CA ILE A 284 1.00 -7.68 13.38
C ILE A 284 2.29 -8.38 13.79
N LYS A 285 2.54 -9.60 13.31
CA LYS A 285 3.79 -10.33 13.54
C LYS A 285 5.00 -9.65 12.91
N GLY A 286 4.84 -8.99 11.76
CA GLY A 286 5.88 -8.19 11.11
C GLY A 286 6.31 -7.00 11.98
N ILE A 287 5.35 -6.25 12.51
CA ILE A 287 5.58 -5.13 13.44
C ILE A 287 6.23 -5.60 14.73
N ALA A 288 5.80 -6.73 15.29
CA ALA A 288 6.34 -7.26 16.54
C ALA A 288 7.81 -7.73 16.43
N ARG A 289 8.31 -8.01 15.22
CA ARG A 289 9.70 -8.45 14.97
C ARG A 289 10.67 -7.29 14.72
N ALA A 290 10.18 -6.11 14.41
CA ALA A 290 10.96 -4.91 14.16
C ALA A 290 11.28 -4.18 15.49
#